data_3f70d1ed8bb1981eaf74db73760bf65d
#
_entry.id   3f70d1ed8bb1981eaf74db73760bf65d
#
_cell.length_a   1.000
_cell.length_b   1.000
_cell.length_c   1.000
_cell.angle_alpha   90.00
_cell.angle_beta   90.00
_cell.angle_gamma   90.00
#
_symmetry.space_group_name_H-M   'P 1'
#
loop_
_entity.id
_entity.type
_entity.pdbx_description
1 polymer ?
#
loop_
_entity_poly.entity_id
_entity_poly.type
_entity_poly.pdbx_seq_one_letter_code
_entity_poly.pdbx_strand_id
1 'polypeptide(L)'
;MSRRDTPALAPRLDALGEAAELAAGRLPEDVVAGADAVVRAAGERQALSAEHTVVGFFGATGSGKSSLFNALTGRDLARVAATRPTTSEPLAAVWGVGRGQGLDPDAEHGDGTGEGGGAAALLDWLGVRRRHLLDEAPVLDDGRPGFLGFGRRDGADATGLILLDLPDIDSVERGNREITSRLAGHVDVLVWVVDPEKYADAVLHREFLATMGSHAAVTLVLLNQVDRLSVRDRDVVLASLRRMLSGHGLGDVRVLPVSARTGEGLEEVGRQVAAIVAQRGAAAERLGADVAARAADLAAAS
;
A
#
# COMPACT_ATOMS: atom_id res chain seq x y z
N MET A 1 -23.69 -18.13 9.11
CA MET A 1 -23.49 -17.42 7.83
C MET A 1 -22.00 -17.41 7.55
N SER A 2 -21.61 -17.95 6.40
CA SER A 2 -20.18 -18.07 6.05
C SER A 2 -19.63 -16.67 5.66
N ARG A 3 -18.39 -16.35 6.06
CA ARG A 3 -17.67 -15.10 5.70
C ARG A 3 -17.64 -14.79 4.18
N ARG A 4 -18.06 -15.75 3.33
CA ARG A 4 -18.03 -15.64 1.87
C ARG A 4 -19.22 -14.89 1.27
N ASP A 5 -20.30 -14.61 2.03
CA ASP A 5 -21.53 -14.02 1.50
C ASP A 5 -21.78 -12.57 1.97
N THR A 6 -20.84 -11.96 2.71
CA THR A 6 -20.99 -10.55 3.11
C THR A 6 -20.41 -9.67 1.99
N PRO A 7 -21.21 -8.75 1.39
CA PRO A 7 -20.70 -7.82 0.39
C PRO A 7 -19.48 -7.04 0.91
N ALA A 8 -18.57 -6.67 0.00
CA ALA A 8 -17.43 -5.82 0.31
C ALA A 8 -17.87 -4.52 1.01
N LEU A 9 -16.99 -3.91 1.79
CA LEU A 9 -17.34 -2.75 2.62
C LEU A 9 -17.73 -1.54 1.77
N ALA A 10 -17.11 -1.32 0.61
CA ALA A 10 -17.41 -0.20 -0.27
C ALA A 10 -18.88 -0.18 -0.74
N PRO A 11 -19.44 -1.23 -1.36
CA PRO A 11 -20.86 -1.24 -1.73
C PRO A 11 -21.82 -1.06 -0.55
N ARG A 12 -21.42 -1.45 0.65
CA ARG A 12 -22.22 -1.26 1.88
C ARG A 12 -22.21 0.18 2.36
N LEU A 13 -21.09 0.89 2.20
CA LEU A 13 -20.97 2.32 2.48
C LEU A 13 -21.80 3.14 1.50
N ASP A 14 -21.75 2.82 0.21
CA ASP A 14 -22.54 3.47 -0.82
C ASP A 14 -24.03 3.29 -0.55
N ALA A 15 -24.48 2.06 -0.29
CA ALA A 15 -25.86 1.78 0.05
C ALA A 15 -26.33 2.49 1.34
N LEU A 16 -25.46 2.63 2.35
CA LEU A 16 -25.77 3.39 3.57
C LEU A 16 -25.94 4.89 3.26
N GLY A 17 -25.07 5.46 2.40
CA GLY A 17 -25.17 6.84 1.95
C GLY A 17 -26.48 7.12 1.20
N GLU A 18 -26.81 6.29 0.21
CA GLU A 18 -28.08 6.37 -0.53
C GLU A 18 -29.30 6.26 0.40
N ALA A 19 -29.25 5.32 1.34
CA ALA A 19 -30.33 5.15 2.33
C ALA A 19 -30.49 6.39 3.22
N ALA A 20 -29.37 7.01 3.66
CA ALA A 20 -29.41 8.23 4.47
C ALA A 20 -29.99 9.41 3.68
N GLU A 21 -29.62 9.59 2.41
CA GLU A 21 -30.19 10.61 1.52
C GLU A 21 -31.71 10.45 1.34
N LEU A 22 -32.18 9.21 1.10
CA LEU A 22 -33.61 8.91 0.95
C LEU A 22 -34.39 9.09 2.26
N ALA A 23 -33.73 8.89 3.41
CA ALA A 23 -34.32 9.06 4.73
C ALA A 23 -34.39 10.52 5.19
N ALA A 24 -33.62 11.42 4.58
CA ALA A 24 -33.56 12.85 4.96
C ALA A 24 -34.96 13.49 4.91
N GLY A 25 -35.34 14.13 6.00
CA GLY A 25 -36.65 14.75 6.20
C GLY A 25 -37.82 13.77 6.38
N ARG A 26 -37.56 12.45 6.44
CA ARG A 26 -38.59 11.40 6.67
C ARG A 26 -38.37 10.67 7.98
N LEU A 27 -37.14 10.51 8.40
CA LEU A 27 -36.76 9.85 9.65
C LEU A 27 -36.19 10.88 10.66
N PRO A 28 -36.05 10.52 11.95
CA PRO A 28 -35.43 11.36 12.96
C PRO A 28 -34.04 11.84 12.53
N GLU A 29 -33.75 13.11 12.75
CA GLU A 29 -32.52 13.76 12.27
C GLU A 29 -31.25 13.13 12.85
N ASP A 30 -31.28 12.69 14.11
CA ASP A 30 -30.17 12.02 14.79
C ASP A 30 -29.81 10.66 14.15
N VAL A 31 -30.83 9.92 13.65
CA VAL A 31 -30.62 8.64 12.96
C VAL A 31 -29.95 8.87 11.59
N VAL A 32 -30.42 9.85 10.81
CA VAL A 32 -29.84 10.21 9.51
C VAL A 32 -28.42 10.76 9.71
N ALA A 33 -28.22 11.68 10.66
CA ALA A 33 -26.90 12.24 10.96
C ALA A 33 -25.89 11.18 11.41
N GLY A 34 -26.35 10.13 12.11
CA GLY A 34 -25.51 9.00 12.49
C GLY A 34 -25.00 8.20 11.30
N ALA A 35 -25.84 7.96 10.29
CA ALA A 35 -25.45 7.29 9.04
C ALA A 35 -24.46 8.15 8.23
N ASP A 36 -24.76 9.42 8.04
CA ASP A 36 -23.89 10.38 7.36
C ASP A 36 -22.51 10.51 8.02
N ALA A 37 -22.43 10.44 9.34
CA ALA A 37 -21.17 10.51 10.06
C ALA A 37 -20.27 9.31 9.75
N VAL A 38 -20.85 8.10 9.63
CA VAL A 38 -20.11 6.89 9.27
C VAL A 38 -19.61 6.98 7.82
N VAL A 39 -20.46 7.41 6.88
CA VAL A 39 -20.07 7.57 5.47
C VAL A 39 -18.94 8.59 5.33
N ARG A 40 -19.05 9.76 5.98
CA ARG A 40 -17.99 10.79 5.95
C ARG A 40 -16.68 10.32 6.58
N ALA A 41 -16.75 9.57 7.69
CA ALA A 41 -15.57 9.05 8.36
C ALA A 41 -14.81 8.03 7.51
N ALA A 42 -15.52 7.32 6.61
CA ALA A 42 -14.90 6.36 5.71
C ALA A 42 -13.99 7.04 4.66
N GLY A 43 -14.38 8.20 4.13
CA GLY A 43 -13.65 8.91 3.07
C GLY A 43 -13.62 8.15 1.73
N GLU A 44 -13.31 8.87 0.64
CA GLU A 44 -13.31 8.29 -0.73
C GLU A 44 -12.38 7.08 -0.89
N ARG A 45 -11.18 7.17 -0.31
CA ARG A 45 -10.18 6.09 -0.39
C ARG A 45 -10.68 4.79 0.26
N GLN A 46 -11.33 4.90 1.43
CA GLN A 46 -11.89 3.74 2.15
C GLN A 46 -13.16 3.23 1.49
N ALA A 47 -13.95 4.11 0.88
CA ALA A 47 -15.13 3.73 0.09
C ALA A 47 -14.73 2.86 -1.11
N LEU A 48 -13.61 3.17 -1.78
CA LEU A 48 -13.12 2.35 -2.90
C LEU A 48 -12.61 0.98 -2.45
N SER A 49 -11.82 0.93 -1.38
CA SER A 49 -11.34 -0.35 -0.85
C SER A 49 -10.74 -0.23 0.55
N ALA A 50 -11.57 -0.29 1.58
CA ALA A 50 -11.13 -0.33 2.96
C ALA A 50 -10.37 -1.63 3.31
N GLU A 51 -10.57 -2.68 2.52
CA GLU A 51 -10.00 -4.02 2.74
C GLU A 51 -8.57 -4.14 2.22
N HIS A 52 -8.13 -3.19 1.36
CA HIS A 52 -6.80 -3.25 0.75
C HIS A 52 -5.84 -2.23 1.35
N THR A 53 -4.63 -2.69 1.65
CA THR A 53 -3.52 -1.84 2.08
C THR A 53 -2.54 -1.66 0.93
N VAL A 54 -2.34 -0.41 0.53
CA VAL A 54 -1.42 -0.05 -0.56
C VAL A 54 -0.08 0.38 0.01
N VAL A 55 0.97 -0.33 -0.36
CA VAL A 55 2.36 -0.05 0.00
C VAL A 55 3.11 0.42 -1.24
N GLY A 56 3.55 1.66 -1.26
CA GLY A 56 4.29 2.24 -2.38
C GLY A 56 5.79 2.33 -2.11
N PHE A 57 6.61 1.87 -3.06
CA PHE A 57 8.07 2.00 -3.02
C PHE A 57 8.51 3.27 -3.75
N PHE A 58 9.09 4.18 -2.99
CA PHE A 58 9.58 5.48 -3.44
C PHE A 58 11.11 5.53 -3.31
N GLY A 59 11.76 6.32 -4.13
CA GLY A 59 13.21 6.52 -4.06
C GLY A 59 13.81 6.92 -5.39
N ALA A 60 15.10 7.25 -5.37
CA ALA A 60 15.85 7.68 -6.54
C ALA A 60 16.15 6.54 -7.50
N THR A 61 16.55 6.91 -8.71
CA THR A 61 17.10 5.99 -9.71
C THR A 61 18.31 5.23 -9.13
N GLY A 62 18.26 3.90 -9.22
CA GLY A 62 19.34 3.02 -8.75
C GLY A 62 19.33 2.72 -7.25
N SER A 63 18.36 3.23 -6.46
CA SER A 63 18.21 2.86 -5.05
C SER A 63 17.79 1.39 -4.85
N GLY A 64 17.29 0.73 -5.91
CA GLY A 64 16.92 -0.68 -5.89
C GLY A 64 15.47 -0.96 -5.55
N LYS A 65 14.54 -0.03 -5.79
CA LYS A 65 13.09 -0.21 -5.59
C LYS A 65 12.56 -1.46 -6.28
N SER A 66 12.77 -1.57 -7.59
CA SER A 66 12.31 -2.72 -8.39
C SER A 66 12.95 -4.03 -7.95
N SER A 67 14.24 -4.00 -7.54
CA SER A 67 14.90 -5.18 -6.99
C SER A 67 14.30 -5.62 -5.65
N LEU A 68 13.98 -4.66 -4.77
CA LEU A 68 13.26 -4.93 -3.52
C LEU A 68 11.85 -5.44 -3.78
N PHE A 69 11.14 -4.82 -4.72
CA PHE A 69 9.80 -5.26 -5.11
C PHE A 69 9.81 -6.72 -5.59
N ASN A 70 10.76 -7.10 -6.47
CA ASN A 70 10.92 -8.49 -6.92
C ASN A 70 11.28 -9.43 -5.77
N ALA A 71 12.23 -9.04 -4.90
CA ALA A 71 12.61 -9.84 -3.74
C ALA A 71 11.46 -10.06 -2.76
N LEU A 72 10.60 -9.06 -2.60
CA LEU A 72 9.44 -9.11 -1.70
C LEU A 72 8.27 -9.90 -2.31
N THR A 73 8.09 -9.84 -3.63
CA THR A 73 7.08 -10.64 -4.33
C THR A 73 7.52 -12.09 -4.57
N GLY A 74 8.82 -12.37 -4.44
CA GLY A 74 9.40 -13.66 -4.78
C GLY A 74 9.33 -13.97 -6.29
N ARG A 75 9.13 -12.95 -7.12
CA ARG A 75 8.97 -13.08 -8.58
C ARG A 75 9.68 -11.94 -9.30
N ASP A 76 10.12 -12.18 -10.52
CA ASP A 76 10.75 -11.18 -11.38
C ASP A 76 9.69 -10.44 -12.22
N LEU A 77 8.90 -9.58 -11.54
CA LEU A 77 7.79 -8.85 -12.14
C LEU A 77 8.23 -7.48 -12.67
N ALA A 78 9.06 -6.79 -11.90
CA ALA A 78 9.60 -5.49 -12.27
C ALA A 78 10.91 -5.67 -13.05
N ARG A 79 11.05 -4.94 -14.16
CA ARG A 79 12.30 -4.98 -14.92
C ARG A 79 13.41 -4.28 -14.14
N VAL A 80 14.46 -5.04 -13.83
CA VAL A 80 15.69 -4.51 -13.24
C VAL A 80 16.71 -4.37 -14.39
N ALA A 81 17.04 -3.15 -14.79
CA ALA A 81 18.02 -2.91 -15.84
C ALA A 81 19.13 -1.98 -15.35
N ALA A 82 20.34 -2.26 -15.79
CA ALA A 82 21.50 -1.39 -15.53
C ALA A 82 21.48 -0.09 -16.34
N THR A 83 20.65 -0.02 -17.41
CA THR A 83 20.52 1.14 -18.30
C THR A 83 19.22 1.89 -18.04
N ARG A 84 19.28 3.21 -17.95
CA ARG A 84 18.17 4.15 -17.67
C ARG A 84 17.28 4.41 -18.88
N PRO A 85 15.96 4.73 -18.69
CA PRO A 85 15.14 4.65 -17.48
C PRO A 85 14.57 3.24 -17.28
N THR A 86 14.46 2.79 -16.02
CA THR A 86 14.05 1.42 -15.68
C THR A 86 12.56 1.24 -15.50
N THR A 87 11.88 2.19 -14.88
CA THR A 87 10.43 2.11 -14.59
C THR A 87 9.77 3.41 -15.04
N SER A 88 8.97 3.35 -16.10
CA SER A 88 8.23 4.51 -16.64
C SER A 88 6.77 4.55 -16.18
N GLU A 89 6.21 3.41 -15.76
CA GLU A 89 4.83 3.27 -15.30
C GLU A 89 4.77 2.50 -13.98
N PRO A 90 3.85 2.87 -13.08
CA PRO A 90 3.63 2.12 -11.84
C PRO A 90 3.25 0.66 -12.13
N LEU A 91 3.77 -0.24 -11.31
CA LEU A 91 3.49 -1.66 -11.36
C LEU A 91 2.92 -2.13 -10.03
N ALA A 92 1.80 -2.86 -10.05
CA ALA A 92 1.17 -3.42 -8.86
C ALA A 92 1.35 -4.94 -8.77
N ALA A 93 1.64 -5.43 -7.55
CA ALA A 93 1.46 -6.81 -7.15
C ALA A 93 0.34 -6.88 -6.11
N VAL A 94 -0.67 -7.73 -6.35
CA VAL A 94 -1.91 -7.79 -5.57
C VAL A 94 -2.10 -9.18 -5.01
N TRP A 95 -2.31 -9.29 -3.70
CA TRP A 95 -2.60 -10.56 -3.01
C TRP A 95 -4.03 -10.64 -2.52
N GLY A 96 -4.56 -11.87 -2.51
CA GLY A 96 -5.82 -12.18 -1.86
C GLY A 96 -7.07 -11.77 -2.62
N VAL A 97 -6.95 -11.51 -3.91
CA VAL A 97 -8.10 -11.32 -4.80
C VAL A 97 -8.50 -12.67 -5.36
N GLY A 98 -9.70 -13.17 -5.02
CA GLY A 98 -10.21 -14.45 -5.54
C GLY A 98 -10.25 -14.45 -7.08
N ARG A 99 -9.93 -15.60 -7.70
CA ARG A 99 -10.12 -15.80 -9.14
C ARG A 99 -11.57 -15.51 -9.50
N GLY A 100 -11.82 -14.48 -10.29
CA GLY A 100 -13.15 -14.06 -10.72
C GLY A 100 -13.50 -12.60 -10.43
N GLN A 101 -12.64 -11.85 -9.76
CA GLN A 101 -12.89 -10.43 -9.46
C GLN A 101 -12.30 -9.45 -10.50
N GLY A 102 -12.42 -9.76 -11.80
CA GLY A 102 -12.19 -8.79 -12.87
C GLY A 102 -10.72 -8.31 -13.08
N LEU A 103 -9.75 -8.98 -12.46
CA LEU A 103 -8.33 -8.74 -12.69
C LEU A 103 -7.79 -9.88 -13.58
N ASP A 104 -8.02 -9.80 -14.89
CA ASP A 104 -7.38 -10.70 -15.85
C ASP A 104 -5.98 -10.19 -16.15
N PRO A 105 -4.90 -10.99 -15.89
CA PRO A 105 -3.53 -10.59 -16.15
C PRO A 105 -3.22 -10.35 -17.63
N ASP A 106 -4.03 -10.89 -18.54
CA ASP A 106 -3.87 -10.77 -19.99
C ASP A 106 -4.90 -9.83 -20.66
N ALA A 107 -5.79 -9.19 -19.89
CA ALA A 107 -6.74 -8.21 -20.43
C ALA A 107 -6.02 -6.90 -20.77
N GLU A 108 -5.52 -6.81 -21.99
CA GLU A 108 -5.29 -5.53 -22.65
C GLU A 108 -6.65 -4.82 -22.80
N HIS A 109 -6.92 -3.83 -21.93
CA HIS A 109 -8.13 -3.00 -21.93
C HIS A 109 -9.42 -3.73 -21.53
N GLY A 110 -9.60 -3.98 -20.24
CA GLY A 110 -10.93 -4.20 -19.68
C GLY A 110 -11.72 -2.88 -19.73
N ASP A 111 -12.84 -2.88 -20.44
CA ASP A 111 -13.82 -1.77 -20.51
C ASP A 111 -14.58 -1.64 -19.18
N GLY A 112 -13.99 -1.33 -18.11
CA GLY A 112 -14.55 -0.83 -16.84
C GLY A 112 -15.94 -1.34 -16.35
N THR A 113 -16.53 -2.32 -17.00
CA THR A 113 -17.90 -2.80 -16.73
C THR A 113 -17.96 -4.17 -16.02
N GLY A 114 -16.80 -4.77 -15.69
CA GLY A 114 -16.77 -5.93 -14.80
C GLY A 114 -17.03 -5.47 -13.36
N GLU A 115 -17.86 -6.19 -12.62
CA GLU A 115 -18.00 -6.11 -11.16
C GLU A 115 -16.64 -6.45 -10.49
N GLY A 116 -15.62 -5.62 -10.78
CA GLY A 116 -14.27 -5.75 -10.29
C GLY A 116 -14.26 -5.47 -8.79
N GLY A 117 -13.90 -6.46 -7.99
CA GLY A 117 -13.74 -6.29 -6.54
C GLY A 117 -12.88 -5.07 -6.21
N GLY A 118 -12.99 -4.54 -5.00
CA GLY A 118 -12.41 -3.27 -4.55
C GLY A 118 -10.94 -2.99 -4.93
N ALA A 119 -10.11 -4.04 -5.15
CA ALA A 119 -8.74 -3.87 -5.62
C ALA A 119 -8.63 -3.28 -7.04
N ALA A 120 -9.50 -3.73 -7.97
CA ALA A 120 -9.49 -3.26 -9.35
C ALA A 120 -9.91 -1.78 -9.41
N ALA A 121 -11.03 -1.43 -8.78
CA ALA A 121 -11.51 -0.06 -8.70
C ALA A 121 -10.49 0.87 -8.04
N LEU A 122 -9.83 0.43 -6.97
CA LEU A 122 -8.77 1.18 -6.31
C LEU A 122 -7.57 1.41 -7.23
N LEU A 123 -7.11 0.40 -7.95
CA LEU A 123 -5.99 0.53 -8.88
C LEU A 123 -6.34 1.40 -10.10
N ASP A 124 -7.58 1.36 -10.59
CA ASP A 124 -8.08 2.25 -11.64
C ASP A 124 -8.07 3.71 -11.17
N TRP A 125 -8.59 3.95 -9.97
CA TRP A 125 -8.58 5.28 -9.35
C TRP A 125 -7.14 5.80 -9.12
N LEU A 126 -6.21 4.93 -8.71
CA LEU A 126 -4.79 5.25 -8.60
C LEU A 126 -4.11 5.43 -9.98
N GLY A 127 -4.74 5.02 -11.08
CA GLY A 127 -4.18 5.07 -12.42
C GLY A 127 -3.07 4.03 -12.65
N VAL A 128 -3.10 2.92 -11.92
CA VAL A 128 -2.12 1.83 -12.04
C VAL A 128 -2.67 0.78 -12.99
N ARG A 129 -2.13 0.71 -14.20
CA ARG A 129 -2.59 -0.22 -15.27
C ARG A 129 -1.86 -1.56 -15.25
N ARG A 130 -0.57 -1.56 -14.94
CA ARG A 130 0.22 -2.79 -14.91
C ARG A 130 0.00 -3.49 -13.57
N ARG A 131 -0.59 -4.70 -13.61
CA ARG A 131 -1.04 -5.43 -12.42
C ARG A 131 -0.66 -6.89 -12.53
N HIS A 132 -0.18 -7.48 -11.44
CA HIS A 132 0.05 -8.92 -11.30
C HIS A 132 -0.70 -9.45 -10.09
N LEU A 133 -1.55 -10.44 -10.32
CA LEU A 133 -2.22 -11.18 -9.25
C LEU A 133 -1.30 -12.25 -8.72
N LEU A 134 -1.21 -12.34 -7.41
CA LEU A 134 -0.42 -13.32 -6.71
C LEU A 134 -1.33 -14.15 -5.81
N ASP A 135 -1.53 -15.41 -6.19
CA ASP A 135 -2.42 -16.35 -5.48
C ASP A 135 -1.76 -16.90 -4.21
N GLU A 136 -0.44 -16.88 -4.15
CA GLU A 136 0.34 -17.50 -3.06
C GLU A 136 1.26 -16.48 -2.41
N ALA A 137 1.43 -16.63 -1.09
CA ALA A 137 2.49 -15.91 -0.39
C ALA A 137 3.84 -16.28 -1.01
N PRO A 138 4.75 -15.32 -1.20
CA PRO A 138 6.05 -15.60 -1.82
C PRO A 138 6.80 -16.65 -1.00
N VAL A 139 7.36 -17.64 -1.70
CA VAL A 139 8.25 -18.65 -1.13
C VAL A 139 9.65 -18.34 -1.65
N LEU A 140 10.62 -18.22 -0.76
CA LEU A 140 12.01 -18.03 -1.13
C LEU A 140 12.57 -19.33 -1.78
N ASP A 141 13.62 -19.20 -2.61
CA ASP A 141 14.26 -20.33 -3.31
C ASP A 141 14.72 -21.48 -2.38
N ASP A 142 14.93 -21.19 -1.09
CA ASP A 142 15.29 -22.17 -0.06
C ASP A 142 14.08 -22.82 0.64
N GLY A 143 12.87 -22.62 0.13
CA GLY A 143 11.64 -23.21 0.65
C GLY A 143 11.13 -22.55 1.94
N ARG A 144 11.77 -21.49 2.41
CA ARG A 144 11.24 -20.70 3.54
C ARG A 144 10.03 -19.89 3.08
N PRO A 145 9.06 -19.63 3.97
CA PRO A 145 8.03 -18.66 3.67
C PRO A 145 8.71 -17.35 3.27
N GLY A 146 8.33 -16.82 2.10
CA GLY A 146 8.85 -15.55 1.66
C GLY A 146 8.48 -14.46 2.65
N PHE A 147 9.05 -13.29 2.38
CA PHE A 147 8.97 -12.06 3.13
C PHE A 147 7.64 -11.80 3.84
N LEU A 148 6.51 -12.13 3.25
CA LEU A 148 5.21 -11.83 3.82
C LEU A 148 4.65 -12.91 4.72
N GLY A 149 5.34 -13.91 5.18
CA GLY A 149 4.91 -14.85 6.24
C GLY A 149 3.39 -15.13 6.37
N PHE A 150 2.59 -14.51 5.53
CA PHE A 150 1.15 -14.59 5.43
C PHE A 150 0.78 -15.96 4.88
N GLY A 151 0.39 -16.87 5.69
CA GLY A 151 -0.23 -18.06 5.16
C GLY A 151 0.12 -19.38 5.79
N ARG A 152 0.93 -19.46 6.85
CA ARG A 152 1.26 -20.77 7.41
C ARG A 152 1.10 -20.97 8.92
N ARG A 153 0.83 -19.95 9.73
CA ARG A 153 0.67 -20.19 11.18
C ARG A 153 -0.67 -19.82 11.81
N ASP A 154 -1.40 -18.81 11.32
CA ASP A 154 -2.61 -18.36 12.03
C ASP A 154 -3.79 -17.98 11.12
N GLY A 155 -3.87 -18.45 9.87
CA GLY A 155 -5.05 -18.19 9.01
C GLY A 155 -5.27 -16.71 8.65
N ALA A 156 -4.29 -15.84 8.88
CA ALA A 156 -4.29 -14.49 8.36
C ALA A 156 -3.86 -14.55 6.89
N ASP A 157 -4.83 -14.62 6.01
CA ASP A 157 -4.62 -14.51 4.58
C ASP A 157 -3.98 -13.16 4.26
N ALA A 158 -3.03 -13.14 3.32
CA ALA A 158 -2.50 -11.89 2.74
C ALA A 158 -3.56 -11.11 1.93
N THR A 159 -4.82 -11.35 2.25
CA THR A 159 -5.96 -10.73 1.62
C THR A 159 -5.87 -9.23 1.81
N GLY A 160 -5.84 -8.52 0.69
CA GLY A 160 -5.88 -7.07 0.70
C GLY A 160 -4.53 -6.35 0.71
N LEU A 161 -3.41 -7.01 0.40
CA LEU A 161 -2.15 -6.30 0.20
C LEU A 161 -1.91 -5.96 -1.27
N ILE A 162 -1.54 -4.71 -1.53
CA ILE A 162 -1.10 -4.21 -2.82
C ILE A 162 0.28 -3.59 -2.64
N LEU A 163 1.30 -4.11 -3.32
CA LEU A 163 2.60 -3.47 -3.43
C LEU A 163 2.71 -2.71 -4.76
N LEU A 164 3.25 -1.50 -4.74
CA LEU A 164 3.47 -0.67 -5.91
C LEU A 164 4.97 -0.40 -6.10
N ASP A 165 5.52 -0.82 -7.26
CA ASP A 165 6.81 -0.31 -7.74
C ASP A 165 6.57 0.96 -8.55
N LEU A 166 7.13 2.08 -8.10
CA LEU A 166 6.86 3.40 -8.64
C LEU A 166 8.03 3.93 -9.46
N PRO A 167 7.76 4.80 -10.45
CA PRO A 167 8.81 5.51 -11.17
C PRO A 167 9.75 6.28 -10.23
N ASP A 168 10.95 6.53 -10.71
CA ASP A 168 11.98 7.24 -9.96
C ASP A 168 11.56 8.69 -9.67
N ILE A 169 11.73 9.15 -8.43
CA ILE A 169 11.39 10.52 -8.01
C ILE A 169 12.34 11.57 -8.63
N ASP A 170 13.58 11.18 -8.94
CA ASP A 170 14.58 12.02 -9.60
C ASP A 170 14.52 11.89 -11.14
N SER A 171 13.44 11.32 -11.69
CA SER A 171 13.26 11.20 -13.13
C SER A 171 13.27 12.57 -13.83
N VAL A 172 13.97 12.66 -14.96
CA VAL A 172 13.98 13.84 -15.81
C VAL A 172 12.60 14.08 -16.45
N GLU A 173 11.82 13.03 -16.58
CA GLU A 173 10.47 13.08 -17.14
C GLU A 173 9.48 13.65 -16.11
N ARG A 174 8.90 14.81 -16.44
CA ARG A 174 7.91 15.49 -15.58
C ARG A 174 6.72 14.59 -15.21
N GLY A 175 6.23 13.81 -16.18
CA GLY A 175 5.11 12.89 -15.97
C GLY A 175 5.37 11.86 -14.87
N ASN A 176 6.59 11.30 -14.80
CA ASN A 176 6.96 10.33 -13.76
C ASN A 176 6.94 10.96 -12.36
N ARG A 177 7.41 12.19 -12.22
CA ARG A 177 7.38 12.90 -10.93
C ARG A 177 5.96 13.24 -10.49
N GLU A 178 5.11 13.67 -11.41
CA GLU A 178 3.70 13.96 -11.12
C GLU A 178 2.95 12.72 -10.68
N ILE A 179 3.15 11.57 -11.34
CA ILE A 179 2.58 10.28 -10.97
C ILE A 179 3.04 9.89 -9.56
N THR A 180 4.35 9.94 -9.30
CA THR A 180 4.93 9.54 -8.02
C THR A 180 4.44 10.45 -6.88
N SER A 181 4.40 11.78 -7.10
CA SER A 181 3.90 12.73 -6.10
C SER A 181 2.41 12.54 -5.81
N ARG A 182 1.60 12.29 -6.85
CA ARG A 182 0.18 11.99 -6.68
C ARG A 182 -0.03 10.72 -5.86
N LEU A 183 0.65 9.63 -6.22
CA LEU A 183 0.51 8.35 -5.53
C LEU A 183 1.00 8.40 -4.09
N ALA A 184 2.00 9.22 -3.77
CA ALA A 184 2.47 9.39 -2.39
C ALA A 184 1.38 9.88 -1.43
N GLY A 185 0.44 10.69 -1.91
CA GLY A 185 -0.71 11.15 -1.12
C GLY A 185 -1.81 10.11 -0.94
N HIS A 186 -1.73 8.98 -1.66
CA HIS A 186 -2.83 8.00 -1.73
C HIS A 186 -2.45 6.59 -1.27
N VAL A 187 -1.16 6.29 -1.10
CA VAL A 187 -0.71 5.03 -0.50
C VAL A 187 -0.93 5.02 1.01
N ASP A 188 -1.12 3.84 1.57
CA ASP A 188 -1.30 3.66 3.01
C ASP A 188 0.02 3.55 3.75
N VAL A 189 1.02 2.98 3.09
CA VAL A 189 2.39 2.86 3.59
C VAL A 189 3.35 3.39 2.54
N LEU A 190 4.10 4.39 2.91
CA LEU A 190 5.17 4.94 2.09
C LEU A 190 6.48 4.26 2.48
N VAL A 191 7.07 3.51 1.57
CA VAL A 191 8.38 2.89 1.75
C VAL A 191 9.41 3.67 0.96
N TRP A 192 10.27 4.39 1.66
CA TRP A 192 11.36 5.11 1.02
C TRP A 192 12.63 4.28 0.96
N VAL A 193 13.06 4.02 -0.27
CA VAL A 193 14.26 3.22 -0.55
C VAL A 193 15.42 4.16 -0.86
N VAL A 194 16.44 4.10 -0.04
CA VAL A 194 17.70 4.84 -0.21
C VAL A 194 18.87 3.88 -0.34
N ASP A 195 19.89 4.31 -1.06
CA ASP A 195 21.16 3.59 -1.16
C ASP A 195 22.27 4.33 -0.40
N PRO A 196 23.38 3.64 -0.04
CA PRO A 196 24.45 4.21 0.77
C PRO A 196 25.20 5.36 0.10
N GLU A 197 25.13 5.50 -1.22
CA GLU A 197 25.86 6.52 -1.96
C GLU A 197 25.06 7.82 -2.06
N LYS A 198 23.72 7.71 -2.16
CA LYS A 198 22.83 8.85 -2.43
C LYS A 198 21.95 9.29 -1.27
N TYR A 199 21.95 8.56 -0.13
CA TYR A 199 21.08 8.89 1.00
C TYR A 199 21.25 10.33 1.52
N ALA A 200 22.39 10.97 1.27
CA ALA A 200 22.70 12.32 1.69
C ALA A 200 22.43 13.40 0.61
N ASP A 201 21.82 13.03 -0.54
CA ASP A 201 21.54 13.99 -1.61
C ASP A 201 20.45 14.98 -1.18
N ALA A 202 20.80 16.27 -1.14
CA ALA A 202 19.94 17.33 -0.64
C ALA A 202 18.68 17.59 -1.52
N VAL A 203 18.70 17.20 -2.80
CA VAL A 203 17.55 17.34 -3.70
C VAL A 203 16.51 16.27 -3.37
N LEU A 204 16.97 15.02 -3.22
CA LEU A 204 16.14 13.89 -2.82
C LEU A 204 15.50 14.13 -1.46
N HIS A 205 16.25 14.74 -0.52
CA HIS A 205 15.73 15.09 0.79
C HIS A 205 14.58 16.08 0.74
N ARG A 206 14.71 17.16 -0.02
CA ARG A 206 13.66 18.19 -0.08
C ARG A 206 12.37 17.67 -0.69
N GLU A 207 12.46 16.94 -1.79
CA GLU A 207 11.30 16.37 -2.46
C GLU A 207 10.61 15.31 -1.60
N PHE A 208 11.40 14.46 -0.93
CA PHE A 208 10.91 13.44 -0.02
C PHE A 208 10.27 14.03 1.24
N LEU A 209 10.95 14.96 1.91
CA LEU A 209 10.46 15.58 3.16
C LEU A 209 9.19 16.40 2.93
N ALA A 210 9.07 17.05 1.78
CA ALA A 210 7.83 17.74 1.42
C ALA A 210 6.64 16.77 1.29
N THR A 211 6.90 15.55 0.82
CA THR A 211 5.89 14.50 0.68
C THR A 211 5.55 13.82 2.01
N MET A 212 6.56 13.64 2.89
CA MET A 212 6.41 12.92 4.16
C MET A 212 5.77 13.70 5.29
N GLY A 213 5.84 15.00 5.29
CA GLY A 213 5.45 15.83 6.45
C GLY A 213 4.03 15.56 6.98
N SER A 214 3.14 15.01 6.15
CA SER A 214 1.77 14.62 6.52
C SER A 214 1.58 13.12 6.80
N HIS A 215 2.58 12.27 6.51
CA HIS A 215 2.43 10.80 6.52
C HIS A 215 3.45 10.06 7.40
N ALA A 216 4.14 10.74 8.31
CA ALA A 216 5.21 10.17 9.15
C ALA A 216 4.81 8.86 9.88
N ALA A 217 3.55 8.75 10.30
CA ALA A 217 3.03 7.60 11.04
C ALA A 217 3.00 6.28 10.24
N VAL A 218 2.98 6.37 8.90
CA VAL A 218 2.87 5.21 7.99
C VAL A 218 4.07 5.09 7.06
N THR A 219 5.21 5.68 7.44
CA THR A 219 6.42 5.67 6.62
C THR A 219 7.46 4.71 7.16
N LEU A 220 8.08 3.96 6.23
CA LEU A 220 9.28 3.15 6.46
C LEU A 220 10.42 3.67 5.58
N VAL A 221 11.64 3.72 6.12
CA VAL A 221 12.85 4.03 5.36
C VAL A 221 13.70 2.76 5.27
N LEU A 222 14.02 2.33 4.06
CA LEU A 222 14.87 1.17 3.80
C LEU A 222 16.22 1.64 3.28
N LEU A 223 17.28 1.43 4.05
CA LEU A 223 18.64 1.55 3.55
C LEU A 223 18.98 0.26 2.81
N ASN A 224 18.85 0.28 1.49
CA ASN A 224 19.12 -0.87 0.64
C ASN A 224 20.60 -0.98 0.30
N GLN A 225 21.01 -2.11 -0.30
CA GLN A 225 22.39 -2.40 -0.70
C GLN A 225 23.39 -2.43 0.47
N VAL A 226 22.92 -2.78 1.68
CA VAL A 226 23.83 -2.86 2.85
C VAL A 226 24.91 -3.94 2.73
N ASP A 227 24.71 -4.91 1.84
CA ASP A 227 25.69 -5.93 1.46
C ASP A 227 26.97 -5.34 0.81
N ARG A 228 26.92 -4.10 0.35
CA ARG A 228 28.09 -3.36 -0.19
C ARG A 228 28.90 -2.67 0.90
N LEU A 229 28.43 -2.64 2.13
CA LEU A 229 29.05 -1.95 3.25
C LEU A 229 29.73 -2.93 4.20
N SER A 230 30.84 -2.50 4.81
CA SER A 230 31.34 -3.17 6.01
C SER A 230 30.36 -2.96 7.18
N VAL A 231 30.41 -3.82 8.20
CA VAL A 231 29.58 -3.67 9.40
C VAL A 231 29.76 -2.27 10.03
N ARG A 232 30.98 -1.77 10.09
CA ARG A 232 31.29 -0.45 10.63
C ARG A 232 30.70 0.68 9.81
N ASP A 233 30.83 0.62 8.48
CA ASP A 233 30.32 1.67 7.59
C ASP A 233 28.78 1.68 7.59
N ARG A 234 28.16 0.52 7.68
CA ARG A 234 26.72 0.38 7.84
C ARG A 234 26.19 1.10 9.09
N ASP A 235 26.85 0.91 10.24
CA ASP A 235 26.44 1.58 11.48
C ASP A 235 26.58 3.10 11.36
N VAL A 236 27.65 3.57 10.73
CA VAL A 236 27.89 5.00 10.48
C VAL A 236 26.79 5.59 9.58
N VAL A 237 26.49 4.92 8.47
CA VAL A 237 25.44 5.37 7.52
C VAL A 237 24.06 5.37 8.19
N LEU A 238 23.69 4.32 8.92
CA LEU A 238 22.43 4.26 9.64
C LEU A 238 22.30 5.37 10.70
N ALA A 239 23.36 5.63 11.46
CA ALA A 239 23.37 6.71 12.45
C ALA A 239 23.23 8.08 11.80
N SER A 240 23.91 8.31 10.66
CA SER A 240 23.80 9.53 9.87
C SER A 240 22.41 9.75 9.32
N LEU A 241 21.81 8.71 8.71
CA LEU A 241 20.44 8.75 8.16
C LEU A 241 19.40 9.05 9.25
N ARG A 242 19.48 8.37 10.41
CA ARG A 242 18.58 8.64 11.54
C ARG A 242 18.71 10.06 12.09
N ARG A 243 19.95 10.56 12.22
CA ARG A 243 20.20 11.95 12.66
C ARG A 243 19.58 12.95 11.69
N MET A 244 19.74 12.73 10.41
CA MET A 244 19.16 13.55 9.37
C MET A 244 17.63 13.57 9.45
N LEU A 245 16.98 12.42 9.54
CA LEU A 245 15.52 12.31 9.70
C LEU A 245 15.05 13.05 10.97
N SER A 246 15.75 12.86 12.09
CA SER A 246 15.42 13.56 13.34
C SER A 246 15.54 15.09 13.22
N GLY A 247 16.54 15.58 12.49
CA GLY A 247 16.71 17.01 12.21
C GLY A 247 15.57 17.63 11.39
N HIS A 248 14.74 16.81 10.74
CA HIS A 248 13.57 17.23 9.97
C HIS A 248 12.24 16.85 10.64
N GLY A 249 12.23 16.50 11.92
CA GLY A 249 11.01 16.13 12.64
C GLY A 249 10.51 14.71 12.37
N LEU A 250 11.33 13.86 11.74
CA LEU A 250 10.99 12.48 11.35
C LEU A 250 11.77 11.46 12.22
N GLY A 251 12.04 11.79 13.47
CA GLY A 251 12.82 10.94 14.38
C GLY A 251 12.16 9.61 14.70
N ASP A 252 10.83 9.53 14.63
CA ASP A 252 10.05 8.32 14.92
C ASP A 252 9.94 7.37 13.70
N VAL A 253 10.39 7.80 12.52
CA VAL A 253 10.36 6.97 11.32
C VAL A 253 11.34 5.80 11.45
N ARG A 254 10.86 4.60 11.18
CA ARG A 254 11.69 3.40 11.26
C ARG A 254 12.64 3.31 10.08
N VAL A 255 13.93 3.11 10.38
CA VAL A 255 15.00 2.91 9.40
C VAL A 255 15.48 1.48 9.49
N LEU A 256 15.30 0.70 8.42
CA LEU A 256 15.67 -0.71 8.32
C LEU A 256 16.80 -0.90 7.30
N PRO A 257 17.91 -1.54 7.69
CA PRO A 257 18.93 -1.98 6.75
C PRO A 257 18.46 -3.20 5.99
N VAL A 258 18.58 -3.18 4.65
CA VAL A 258 18.13 -4.28 3.79
C VAL A 258 19.07 -4.52 2.62
N SER A 259 19.02 -5.71 2.06
CA SER A 259 19.65 -6.03 0.78
C SER A 259 18.69 -6.86 -0.08
N ALA A 260 18.23 -6.30 -1.19
CA ALA A 260 17.45 -7.04 -2.17
C ALA A 260 18.23 -8.21 -2.76
N ARG A 261 19.57 -8.10 -2.81
CA ARG A 261 20.45 -9.12 -3.40
C ARG A 261 20.65 -10.35 -2.51
N THR A 262 20.78 -10.13 -1.19
CA THR A 262 21.06 -11.21 -0.23
C THR A 262 19.85 -11.65 0.58
N GLY A 263 18.73 -10.91 0.50
CA GLY A 263 17.56 -11.14 1.32
C GLY A 263 17.68 -10.58 2.75
N GLU A 264 18.83 -9.98 3.12
CA GLU A 264 19.05 -9.44 4.46
C GLU A 264 18.00 -8.37 4.79
N GLY A 265 17.39 -8.47 5.98
CA GLY A 265 16.42 -7.51 6.49
C GLY A 265 15.02 -7.59 5.89
N LEU A 266 14.79 -8.38 4.83
CA LEU A 266 13.48 -8.45 4.16
C LEU A 266 12.39 -9.03 5.05
N GLU A 267 12.74 -9.99 5.91
CA GLU A 267 11.80 -10.56 6.89
C GLU A 267 11.27 -9.49 7.87
N GLU A 268 12.15 -8.58 8.32
CA GLU A 268 11.74 -7.47 9.19
C GLU A 268 10.81 -6.49 8.47
N VAL A 269 11.12 -6.15 7.22
CA VAL A 269 10.22 -5.32 6.39
C VAL A 269 8.85 -5.98 6.30
N GLY A 270 8.79 -7.29 6.06
CA GLY A 270 7.54 -8.05 6.01
C GLY A 270 6.75 -8.00 7.29
N ARG A 271 7.41 -8.19 8.42
CA ARG A 271 6.76 -8.09 9.73
C ARG A 271 6.16 -6.71 9.97
N GLN A 272 6.86 -5.65 9.58
CA GLN A 272 6.37 -4.27 9.72
C GLN A 272 5.16 -4.01 8.81
N VAL A 273 5.23 -4.41 7.55
CA VAL A 273 4.11 -4.29 6.61
C VAL A 273 2.92 -5.12 7.10
N ALA A 274 3.16 -6.37 7.51
CA ALA A 274 2.13 -7.24 8.06
C ALA A 274 1.39 -6.64 9.26
N ALA A 275 2.13 -6.02 10.17
CA ALA A 275 1.53 -5.37 11.34
C ALA A 275 0.62 -4.20 10.93
N ILE A 276 1.01 -3.42 9.93
CA ILE A 276 0.19 -2.31 9.41
C ILE A 276 -1.06 -2.85 8.72
N VAL A 277 -0.92 -3.89 7.87
CA VAL A 277 -2.05 -4.55 7.20
C VAL A 277 -3.06 -5.09 8.23
N ALA A 278 -2.57 -5.76 9.27
CA ALA A 278 -3.43 -6.29 10.33
C ALA A 278 -4.18 -5.19 11.09
N GLN A 279 -3.52 -4.06 11.38
CA GLN A 279 -4.16 -2.92 12.02
C GLN A 279 -5.26 -2.30 11.13
N ARG A 280 -5.01 -2.20 9.83
CA ARG A 280 -6.01 -1.70 8.88
C ARG A 280 -7.17 -2.67 8.71
N GLY A 281 -6.92 -3.96 8.62
CA GLY A 281 -7.97 -4.98 8.60
C GLY A 281 -8.92 -4.88 9.79
N ALA A 282 -8.37 -4.73 10.99
CA ALA A 282 -9.16 -4.54 12.20
C ALA A 282 -9.95 -3.20 12.21
N ALA A 283 -9.43 -2.15 11.57
CA ALA A 283 -10.17 -0.89 11.40
C ALA A 283 -11.32 -1.04 10.40
N ALA A 284 -11.09 -1.73 9.29
CA ALA A 284 -12.12 -2.03 8.28
C ALA A 284 -13.26 -2.90 8.86
N GLU A 285 -12.93 -3.91 9.67
CA GLU A 285 -13.94 -4.73 10.37
C GLU A 285 -14.80 -3.88 11.32
N ARG A 286 -14.20 -2.97 12.08
CA ARG A 286 -14.93 -2.03 12.96
C ARG A 286 -15.85 -1.13 12.16
N LEU A 287 -15.35 -0.51 11.09
CA LEU A 287 -16.17 0.34 10.22
C LEU A 287 -17.32 -0.46 9.60
N GLY A 288 -17.09 -1.71 9.21
CA GLY A 288 -18.13 -2.62 8.73
C GLY A 288 -19.23 -2.90 9.76
N ALA A 289 -18.87 -3.01 11.03
CA ALA A 289 -19.82 -3.15 12.12
C ALA A 289 -20.64 -1.86 12.35
N ASP A 290 -19.99 -0.69 12.26
CA ASP A 290 -20.67 0.61 12.39
C ASP A 290 -21.67 0.82 11.24
N VAL A 291 -21.29 0.48 10.01
CA VAL A 291 -22.20 0.51 8.84
C VAL A 291 -23.43 -0.38 9.09
N ALA A 292 -23.24 -1.61 9.58
CA ALA A 292 -24.33 -2.52 9.86
C ALA A 292 -25.26 -1.99 10.97
N ALA A 293 -24.70 -1.38 12.02
CA ALA A 293 -25.48 -0.78 13.10
C ALA A 293 -26.33 0.40 12.59
N ARG A 294 -25.73 1.31 11.81
CA ARG A 294 -26.48 2.48 11.26
C ARG A 294 -27.57 2.04 10.26
N ALA A 295 -27.30 1.04 9.45
CA ALA A 295 -28.33 0.47 8.55
C ALA A 295 -29.51 -0.12 9.34
N ALA A 296 -29.23 -0.80 10.45
CA ALA A 296 -30.28 -1.31 11.33
C ALA A 296 -31.08 -0.18 12.02
N ASP A 297 -30.43 0.90 12.44
CA ASP A 297 -31.11 2.07 13.02
C ASP A 297 -32.06 2.74 12.01
N LEU A 298 -31.61 2.92 10.75
CA LEU A 298 -32.45 3.44 9.66
C LEU A 298 -33.67 2.54 9.40
N ALA A 299 -33.44 1.21 9.35
CA ALA A 299 -34.52 0.25 9.13
C ALA A 299 -35.52 0.20 10.29
N ALA A 300 -35.08 0.39 11.53
CA ALA A 300 -35.94 0.38 12.69
C ALA A 300 -36.79 1.66 12.84
N ALA A 301 -36.32 2.79 12.26
CA ALA A 301 -37.01 4.08 12.28
C ALA A 301 -37.95 4.30 11.09
N SER A 302 -37.88 3.44 10.05
CA SER A 302 -38.71 3.49 8.84
C SER A 302 -39.99 2.71 9.02
#